data_5f2f572bf6e66003f3da2ab5873a671d
#
_entry.id   5f2f572bf6e66003f3da2ab5873a671d
#
_cell.length_a   1.000
_cell.length_b   1.000
_cell.length_c   1.000
_cell.angle_alpha   90.00
_cell.angle_beta   90.00
_cell.angle_gamma   90.00
#
_symmetry.space_group_name_H-M   'P 1'
#
loop_
_entity.id
_entity.type
_entity.pdbx_description
1 polymer ?
#
loop_
_entity_poly.entity_id
_entity_poly.type
_entity_poly.pdbx_seq_one_letter_code
_entity_poly.pdbx_strand_id
1 'polypeptide(L)'
;MKLTFNTTIANEYKSNAQRARVLTESWVDSETYCPNCGRSKIDKYPNNQPVADFFCSNCKEDYELKSKQNSVGKKILDGAYRTKIERLQSSNNPNLFVLNYHLENLSVLNFFVIPKHFFVPEIIEERKPLAVNAQRAGWIGSNIILQKIPQIGKIFLVRQQQIEPKEKVLAEWKKTLFLREEKEISARGWLLDVMRCVEKIGKREFALPDVYVFERELSVLHLGNKHIKDKIRQQLQVLRDKGYLEFTKRGNYQLT
;
A
#
# COMPACT_ATOMS: atom_id res chain seq x y z
N MET A 1 18.74 -11.40 1.30
CA MET A 1 17.85 -11.58 0.11
C MET A 1 18.68 -11.76 -1.14
N LYS A 2 18.38 -12.78 -1.96
CA LYS A 2 18.86 -12.90 -3.33
C LYS A 2 17.83 -12.24 -4.25
N LEU A 3 18.26 -11.48 -5.25
CA LEU A 3 17.31 -10.75 -6.11
C LEU A 3 16.84 -11.55 -7.34
N THR A 4 17.45 -12.70 -7.63
CA THR A 4 17.10 -13.57 -8.76
C THR A 4 16.12 -14.65 -8.35
N PHE A 5 15.19 -14.98 -9.25
CA PHE A 5 14.26 -16.08 -9.03
C PHE A 5 14.92 -17.45 -9.28
N ASN A 6 14.49 -18.45 -8.55
CA ASN A 6 14.79 -19.84 -8.88
C ASN A 6 13.86 -20.31 -10.01
N THR A 7 14.36 -20.33 -11.24
CA THR A 7 13.54 -20.63 -12.43
C THR A 7 13.14 -22.10 -12.56
N THR A 8 13.88 -23.01 -11.94
CA THR A 8 13.65 -24.47 -12.06
C THR A 8 12.27 -24.89 -11.56
N ILE A 9 11.73 -24.19 -10.53
CA ILE A 9 10.43 -24.50 -9.94
C ILE A 9 9.23 -24.18 -10.85
N ALA A 10 9.45 -23.42 -11.92
CA ALA A 10 8.40 -22.99 -12.84
C ALA A 10 8.44 -23.71 -14.20
N ASN A 11 9.36 -24.67 -14.40
CA ASN A 11 9.54 -25.34 -15.69
C ASN A 11 8.32 -26.16 -16.15
N GLU A 12 7.56 -26.70 -15.20
CA GLU A 12 6.38 -27.53 -15.48
C GLU A 12 5.14 -26.71 -15.88
N TYR A 13 5.15 -25.39 -15.63
CA TYR A 13 3.99 -24.53 -15.88
C TYR A 13 4.03 -23.95 -17.29
N LYS A 14 2.97 -24.21 -18.08
CA LYS A 14 2.83 -23.69 -19.46
C LYS A 14 2.32 -22.23 -19.49
N SER A 15 1.46 -21.85 -18.54
CA SER A 15 0.89 -20.52 -18.50
C SER A 15 1.87 -19.50 -17.92
N ASN A 16 2.11 -18.39 -18.64
CA ASN A 16 2.95 -17.30 -18.15
C ASN A 16 2.45 -16.71 -16.81
N ALA A 17 1.13 -16.66 -16.60
CA ALA A 17 0.54 -16.17 -15.35
C ALA A 17 0.85 -17.13 -14.18
N GLN A 18 0.75 -18.44 -14.40
CA GLN A 18 1.10 -19.43 -13.38
C GLN A 18 2.60 -19.44 -13.09
N ARG A 19 3.45 -19.34 -14.12
CA ARG A 19 4.91 -19.22 -13.94
C ARG A 19 5.26 -17.99 -13.10
N ALA A 20 4.72 -16.84 -13.45
CA ALA A 20 4.93 -15.60 -12.70
C ALA A 20 4.50 -15.75 -11.23
N ARG A 21 3.32 -16.32 -10.98
CA ARG A 21 2.82 -16.59 -9.63
C ARG A 21 3.78 -17.48 -8.84
N VAL A 22 4.13 -18.65 -9.37
CA VAL A 22 5.00 -19.61 -8.67
C VAL A 22 6.37 -19.02 -8.36
N LEU A 23 6.98 -18.31 -9.33
CA LEU A 23 8.28 -17.66 -9.15
C LEU A 23 8.23 -16.58 -8.05
N THR A 24 7.23 -15.70 -8.10
CA THR A 24 7.13 -14.57 -7.17
C THR A 24 6.73 -15.01 -5.77
N GLU A 25 5.79 -15.96 -5.63
CA GLU A 25 5.41 -16.52 -4.33
C GLU A 25 6.56 -17.28 -3.68
N SER A 26 7.30 -18.10 -4.46
CA SER A 26 8.46 -18.83 -3.93
C SER A 26 9.58 -17.89 -3.50
N TRP A 27 9.82 -16.81 -4.25
CA TRP A 27 10.82 -15.81 -3.87
C TRP A 27 10.44 -15.13 -2.55
N VAL A 28 9.19 -14.71 -2.41
CA VAL A 28 8.70 -14.08 -1.16
C VAL A 28 8.82 -15.06 0.02
N ASP A 29 8.44 -16.32 -0.16
CA ASP A 29 8.56 -17.35 0.89
C ASP A 29 10.01 -17.58 1.34
N SER A 30 10.97 -17.60 0.40
CA SER A 30 12.37 -17.91 0.71
C SER A 30 13.19 -16.71 1.18
N GLU A 31 12.90 -15.50 0.68
CA GLU A 31 13.79 -14.34 0.84
C GLU A 31 13.25 -13.27 1.78
N THR A 32 11.95 -13.32 2.16
CA THR A 32 11.31 -12.21 2.86
C THR A 32 11.20 -12.43 4.36
N TYR A 33 11.60 -11.44 5.13
CA TYR A 33 11.33 -11.33 6.57
C TYR A 33 10.03 -10.53 6.81
N CYS A 34 9.46 -10.62 8.02
CA CYS A 34 8.30 -9.82 8.38
C CYS A 34 8.66 -8.33 8.54
N PRO A 35 8.10 -7.43 7.72
CA PRO A 35 8.43 -5.99 7.78
C PRO A 35 7.84 -5.29 9.01
N ASN A 36 6.88 -5.91 9.71
CA ASN A 36 6.32 -5.37 10.95
C ASN A 36 7.18 -5.70 12.18
N CYS A 37 7.51 -6.98 12.39
CA CYS A 37 8.18 -7.41 13.63
C CYS A 37 9.62 -7.89 13.45
N GLY A 38 10.11 -7.97 12.22
CA GLY A 38 11.48 -8.39 11.93
C GLY A 38 11.74 -9.90 12.03
N ARG A 39 10.73 -10.77 12.24
CA ARG A 39 10.91 -12.22 12.18
C ARG A 39 11.57 -12.58 10.85
N SER A 40 12.59 -13.42 10.90
CA SER A 40 13.48 -13.70 9.76
C SER A 40 12.79 -14.34 8.55
N LYS A 41 11.64 -14.97 8.75
CA LYS A 41 10.83 -15.59 7.70
C LYS A 41 9.35 -15.33 7.95
N ILE A 42 8.58 -15.13 6.87
CA ILE A 42 7.12 -15.22 6.87
C ILE A 42 6.69 -16.61 6.44
N ASP A 43 5.49 -17.02 6.81
CA ASP A 43 4.95 -18.32 6.46
C ASP A 43 3.97 -18.18 5.29
N LYS A 44 3.92 -19.18 4.39
CA LYS A 44 3.01 -19.19 3.24
C LYS A 44 1.73 -19.92 3.61
N TYR A 45 0.58 -19.38 3.23
CA TYR A 45 -0.69 -20.08 3.30
C TYR A 45 -0.78 -21.20 2.24
N PRO A 46 -1.56 -22.26 2.49
CA PRO A 46 -1.94 -23.20 1.43
C PRO A 46 -2.54 -22.48 0.23
N ASN A 47 -2.33 -23.02 -0.96
CA ASN A 47 -2.90 -22.45 -2.19
C ASN A 47 -4.42 -22.29 -2.10
N ASN A 48 -4.94 -21.19 -2.67
CA ASN A 48 -6.36 -20.85 -2.71
C ASN A 48 -6.99 -20.45 -1.37
N GLN A 49 -6.20 -20.03 -0.39
CA GLN A 49 -6.74 -19.31 0.77
C GLN A 49 -7.37 -17.97 0.32
N PRO A 50 -8.59 -17.65 0.77
CA PRO A 50 -9.34 -16.53 0.19
C PRO A 50 -8.87 -15.14 0.63
N VAL A 51 -7.99 -15.01 1.64
CA VAL A 51 -7.70 -13.73 2.29
C VAL A 51 -6.29 -13.21 2.06
N ALA A 52 -5.28 -14.09 2.13
CA ALA A 52 -3.88 -13.71 2.07
C ALA A 52 -3.03 -14.86 1.51
N ASP A 53 -1.85 -14.51 0.99
CA ASP A 53 -0.88 -15.48 0.48
C ASP A 53 0.15 -15.87 1.54
N PHE A 54 0.44 -14.96 2.49
CA PHE A 54 1.43 -15.13 3.54
C PHE A 54 0.95 -14.59 4.88
N PHE A 55 1.56 -15.08 5.94
CA PHE A 55 1.32 -14.59 7.31
C PHE A 55 2.58 -14.62 8.14
N CYS A 56 2.59 -13.84 9.21
CA CYS A 56 3.65 -13.90 10.22
C CYS A 56 3.13 -14.61 11.48
N SER A 57 3.65 -15.79 11.79
CA SER A 57 3.24 -16.53 12.99
C SER A 57 3.61 -15.85 14.31
N ASN A 58 4.52 -14.84 14.29
CA ASN A 58 4.88 -14.05 15.46
C ASN A 58 3.90 -12.90 15.73
N CYS A 59 3.72 -11.99 14.78
CA CYS A 59 2.89 -10.78 14.97
C CYS A 59 1.48 -10.88 14.37
N LYS A 60 1.13 -12.02 13.77
CA LYS A 60 -0.18 -12.34 13.20
C LYS A 60 -0.62 -11.38 12.08
N GLU A 61 0.33 -10.72 11.41
CA GLU A 61 0.04 -9.92 10.23
C GLU A 61 -0.07 -10.80 9.00
N ASP A 62 -1.09 -10.53 8.18
CA ASP A 62 -1.35 -11.18 6.90
C ASP A 62 -0.87 -10.31 5.73
N TYR A 63 -0.46 -10.95 4.64
CA TYR A 63 0.07 -10.29 3.46
C TYR A 63 -0.51 -10.91 2.18
N GLU A 64 -1.10 -10.09 1.34
CA GLU A 64 -1.50 -10.42 -0.04
C GLU A 64 -0.37 -10.02 -0.98
N LEU A 65 -0.02 -10.85 -1.97
CA LEU A 65 1.02 -10.56 -2.95
C LEU A 65 0.42 -10.17 -4.30
N LYS A 66 0.87 -9.04 -4.84
CA LYS A 66 0.64 -8.66 -6.23
C LYS A 66 1.99 -8.50 -6.93
N SER A 67 2.18 -9.18 -8.04
CA SER A 67 3.40 -9.07 -8.84
C SER A 67 3.14 -8.39 -10.18
N LYS A 68 4.16 -7.64 -10.66
CA LYS A 68 4.14 -6.96 -11.95
C LYS A 68 5.49 -7.06 -12.65
N GLN A 69 5.43 -7.23 -13.97
CA GLN A 69 6.61 -7.19 -14.84
C GLN A 69 6.99 -5.75 -15.14
N ASN A 70 8.26 -5.47 -15.23
CA ASN A 70 8.92 -4.24 -15.68
C ASN A 70 8.52 -2.96 -14.94
N SER A 71 7.26 -2.62 -14.82
CA SER A 71 6.82 -1.41 -14.11
C SER A 71 5.56 -1.65 -13.28
N VAL A 72 5.50 -1.06 -12.09
CA VAL A 72 4.33 -1.15 -11.21
C VAL A 72 3.16 -0.34 -11.76
N GLY A 73 3.44 0.83 -12.33
CA GLY A 73 2.42 1.76 -12.82
C GLY A 73 1.66 2.48 -11.70
N LYS A 74 0.55 3.11 -12.10
CA LYS A 74 -0.27 3.94 -11.18
C LYS A 74 -1.32 3.14 -10.42
N LYS A 75 -1.66 1.95 -10.92
CA LYS A 75 -2.74 1.10 -10.41
C LYS A 75 -2.31 -0.37 -10.42
N ILE A 76 -2.83 -1.13 -9.47
CA ILE A 76 -2.69 -2.59 -9.40
C ILE A 76 -4.07 -3.20 -9.54
N LEU A 77 -4.19 -4.19 -10.43
CA LEU A 77 -5.39 -5.02 -10.57
C LEU A 77 -5.62 -5.82 -9.27
N ASP A 78 -6.85 -5.82 -8.80
CA ASP A 78 -7.24 -6.58 -7.61
C ASP A 78 -8.52 -7.39 -7.86
N GLY A 79 -8.97 -8.12 -6.84
CA GLY A 79 -10.11 -9.01 -6.88
C GLY A 79 -11.46 -8.30 -7.07
N ALA A 80 -12.56 -8.98 -6.68
CA ALA A 80 -13.91 -8.45 -6.75
C ALA A 80 -14.05 -7.17 -5.93
N TYR A 81 -14.62 -6.12 -6.53
CA TYR A 81 -14.78 -4.80 -5.92
C TYR A 81 -15.56 -4.87 -4.60
N ARG A 82 -16.76 -5.49 -4.62
CA ARG A 82 -17.61 -5.62 -3.43
C ARG A 82 -16.88 -6.31 -2.27
N THR A 83 -16.24 -7.45 -2.55
CA THR A 83 -15.47 -8.19 -1.53
C THR A 83 -14.32 -7.34 -0.96
N LYS A 84 -13.65 -6.54 -1.81
CA LYS A 84 -12.57 -5.66 -1.35
C LYS A 84 -13.11 -4.58 -0.41
N ILE A 85 -14.21 -3.91 -0.76
CA ILE A 85 -14.83 -2.89 0.10
C ILE A 85 -15.31 -3.49 1.43
N GLU A 86 -15.97 -4.65 1.42
CA GLU A 86 -16.39 -5.36 2.64
C GLU A 86 -15.19 -5.68 3.55
N ARG A 87 -14.06 -6.12 2.99
CA ARG A 87 -12.84 -6.40 3.76
C ARG A 87 -12.21 -5.16 4.39
N LEU A 88 -12.29 -4.00 3.72
CA LEU A 88 -11.79 -2.74 4.30
C LEU A 88 -12.55 -2.35 5.56
N GLN A 89 -13.82 -2.73 5.65
CA GLN A 89 -14.68 -2.48 6.80
C GLN A 89 -14.49 -3.51 7.93
N SER A 90 -13.83 -4.62 7.62
CA SER A 90 -13.51 -5.68 8.59
C SER A 90 -12.08 -5.57 9.11
N SER A 91 -11.78 -6.26 10.21
CA SER A 91 -10.42 -6.37 10.75
C SER A 91 -9.48 -7.24 9.89
N ASN A 92 -10.01 -7.92 8.86
CA ASN A 92 -9.33 -8.97 8.11
C ASN A 92 -8.69 -8.50 6.79
N ASN A 93 -8.48 -7.18 6.61
CA ASN A 93 -7.77 -6.70 5.44
C ASN A 93 -6.27 -7.00 5.58
N PRO A 94 -5.63 -7.72 4.63
CA PRO A 94 -4.20 -7.99 4.68
C PRO A 94 -3.38 -6.75 4.31
N ASN A 95 -2.11 -6.74 4.71
CA ASN A 95 -1.12 -5.85 4.14
C ASN A 95 -0.86 -6.27 2.68
N LEU A 96 -0.43 -5.35 1.83
CA LEU A 96 -0.18 -5.64 0.43
C LEU A 96 1.32 -5.65 0.14
N PHE A 97 1.85 -6.80 -0.27
CA PHE A 97 3.14 -6.88 -0.92
C PHE A 97 3.00 -6.58 -2.41
N VAL A 98 3.87 -5.72 -2.90
CA VAL A 98 4.00 -5.42 -4.32
C VAL A 98 5.40 -5.78 -4.77
N LEU A 99 5.50 -6.77 -5.65
CA LEU A 99 6.73 -7.25 -6.22
C LEU A 99 6.80 -6.87 -7.71
N ASN A 100 7.82 -6.15 -8.08
CA ASN A 100 8.10 -5.75 -9.45
C ASN A 100 9.42 -6.37 -9.91
N TYR A 101 9.43 -7.00 -11.07
CA TYR A 101 10.60 -7.73 -11.56
C TYR A 101 10.83 -7.53 -13.06
N HIS A 102 12.06 -7.69 -13.49
CA HIS A 102 12.44 -7.73 -14.90
C HIS A 102 12.06 -9.06 -15.53
N LEU A 103 11.42 -9.01 -16.69
CA LEU A 103 11.02 -10.24 -17.41
C LEU A 103 12.22 -10.98 -18.00
N GLU A 104 13.22 -10.25 -18.52
CA GLU A 104 14.35 -10.83 -19.26
C GLU A 104 15.29 -11.65 -18.36
N ASN A 105 15.65 -11.12 -17.21
CA ASN A 105 16.61 -11.75 -16.30
C ASN A 105 15.97 -12.31 -15.02
N LEU A 106 14.64 -12.22 -14.90
CA LEU A 106 13.85 -12.74 -13.78
C LEU A 106 14.41 -12.32 -12.43
N SER A 107 14.78 -11.04 -12.33
CA SER A 107 15.29 -10.41 -11.10
C SER A 107 14.34 -9.40 -10.52
N VAL A 108 14.29 -9.31 -9.18
CA VAL A 108 13.47 -8.35 -8.45
C VAL A 108 14.02 -6.94 -8.67
N LEU A 109 13.18 -6.05 -9.17
CA LEU A 109 13.49 -4.63 -9.36
C LEU A 109 13.07 -3.82 -8.13
N ASN A 110 11.82 -4.00 -7.71
CA ASN A 110 11.28 -3.37 -6.51
C ASN A 110 10.43 -4.38 -5.73
N PHE A 111 10.55 -4.35 -4.41
CA PHE A 111 9.66 -5.07 -3.52
C PHE A 111 9.34 -4.17 -2.33
N PHE A 112 8.07 -3.87 -2.15
CA PHE A 112 7.61 -3.01 -1.06
C PHE A 112 6.30 -3.52 -0.46
N VAL A 113 6.04 -3.10 0.75
CA VAL A 113 4.79 -3.39 1.46
C VAL A 113 3.98 -2.11 1.65
N ILE A 114 2.66 -2.25 1.51
CA ILE A 114 1.69 -1.23 1.92
C ILE A 114 0.94 -1.79 3.12
N PRO A 115 1.14 -1.20 4.32
CA PRO A 115 0.43 -1.63 5.51
C PRO A 115 -1.09 -1.45 5.37
N LYS A 116 -1.86 -2.39 5.93
CA LYS A 116 -3.33 -2.44 5.81
C LYS A 116 -4.05 -1.16 6.27
N HIS A 117 -3.46 -0.40 7.17
CA HIS A 117 -4.05 0.85 7.66
C HIS A 117 -3.97 2.03 6.66
N PHE A 118 -3.28 1.87 5.52
CA PHE A 118 -3.36 2.81 4.40
C PHE A 118 -4.55 2.54 3.48
N PHE A 119 -5.26 1.42 3.64
CA PHE A 119 -6.38 1.11 2.78
C PHE A 119 -7.66 1.74 3.29
N VAL A 120 -8.23 2.60 2.44
CA VAL A 120 -9.53 3.25 2.60
C VAL A 120 -10.31 3.08 1.30
N PRO A 121 -11.66 3.15 1.30
CA PRO A 121 -12.46 2.95 0.09
C PRO A 121 -12.04 3.83 -1.09
N GLU A 122 -11.59 5.04 -0.84
CA GLU A 122 -11.21 6.04 -1.85
C GLU A 122 -10.01 5.63 -2.70
N ILE A 123 -9.16 4.70 -2.22
CA ILE A 123 -8.05 4.16 -3.02
C ILE A 123 -8.44 2.98 -3.88
N ILE A 124 -9.66 2.46 -3.72
CA ILE A 124 -10.18 1.34 -4.50
C ILE A 124 -11.07 1.88 -5.60
N GLU A 125 -10.70 1.62 -6.83
CA GLU A 125 -11.47 1.98 -8.01
C GLU A 125 -12.29 0.79 -8.48
N GLU A 126 -13.58 1.00 -8.66
CA GLU A 126 -14.46 0.03 -9.30
C GLU A 126 -14.17 -0.05 -10.79
N ARG A 127 -14.04 -1.27 -11.32
CA ARG A 127 -13.84 -1.50 -12.75
C ARG A 127 -15.20 -1.66 -13.45
N LYS A 128 -15.21 -1.44 -14.77
CA LYS A 128 -16.37 -1.80 -15.59
C LYS A 128 -16.65 -3.30 -15.49
N PRO A 129 -17.93 -3.71 -15.46
CA PRO A 129 -18.30 -5.12 -15.53
C PRO A 129 -17.67 -5.81 -16.76
N LEU A 130 -17.34 -7.09 -16.63
CA LEU A 130 -16.91 -7.88 -17.78
C LEU A 130 -18.03 -7.97 -18.80
N ALA A 131 -17.67 -7.93 -20.09
CA ALA A 131 -18.59 -7.98 -21.20
C ALA A 131 -19.46 -9.25 -21.18
N VAL A 132 -20.65 -9.18 -21.81
CA VAL A 132 -21.64 -10.27 -21.81
C VAL A 132 -21.13 -11.58 -22.46
N ASN A 133 -20.12 -11.49 -23.30
CA ASN A 133 -19.46 -12.64 -23.94
C ASN A 133 -18.26 -13.19 -23.15
N ALA A 134 -17.93 -12.62 -22.01
CA ALA A 134 -16.85 -13.12 -21.17
C ALA A 134 -17.32 -14.32 -20.34
N GLN A 135 -16.39 -15.25 -20.02
CA GLN A 135 -16.67 -16.43 -19.18
C GLN A 135 -17.30 -16.07 -17.81
N ARG A 136 -17.00 -14.88 -17.30
CA ARG A 136 -17.53 -14.34 -16.05
C ARG A 136 -18.26 -13.02 -16.31
N ALA A 137 -19.22 -13.04 -17.26
CA ALA A 137 -20.03 -11.87 -17.63
C ALA A 137 -20.61 -11.18 -16.41
N GLY A 138 -20.58 -9.86 -16.38
CA GLY A 138 -21.08 -9.05 -15.27
C GLY A 138 -20.18 -8.99 -14.03
N TRP A 139 -19.11 -9.76 -13.95
CA TRP A 139 -18.18 -9.67 -12.83
C TRP A 139 -17.45 -8.32 -12.79
N ILE A 140 -17.44 -7.69 -11.60
CA ILE A 140 -16.84 -6.39 -11.37
C ILE A 140 -15.57 -6.56 -10.52
N GLY A 141 -14.43 -6.27 -11.12
CA GLY A 141 -13.14 -6.25 -10.44
C GLY A 141 -12.84 -4.88 -9.83
N SER A 142 -11.70 -4.76 -9.17
CA SER A 142 -11.20 -3.51 -8.63
C SER A 142 -9.77 -3.18 -9.08
N ASN A 143 -9.37 -1.93 -8.89
CA ASN A 143 -7.99 -1.49 -8.96
C ASN A 143 -7.62 -0.82 -7.64
N ILE A 144 -6.41 -1.09 -7.14
CA ILE A 144 -5.80 -0.31 -6.07
C ILE A 144 -5.05 0.86 -6.71
N ILE A 145 -5.42 2.09 -6.37
CA ILE A 145 -4.82 3.32 -6.92
C ILE A 145 -3.60 3.71 -6.08
N LEU A 146 -2.42 3.27 -6.51
CA LEU A 146 -1.15 3.51 -5.78
C LEU A 146 -0.79 4.98 -5.62
N GLN A 147 -1.25 5.85 -6.54
CA GLN A 147 -1.02 7.29 -6.46
C GLN A 147 -1.79 7.97 -5.32
N LYS A 148 -2.84 7.33 -4.81
CA LYS A 148 -3.61 7.83 -3.66
C LYS A 148 -3.02 7.40 -2.32
N ILE A 149 -1.98 6.58 -2.31
CA ILE A 149 -1.27 6.14 -1.11
C ILE A 149 -0.07 7.06 -0.90
N PRO A 150 0.05 7.75 0.25
CA PRO A 150 1.22 8.55 0.60
C PRO A 150 2.53 7.75 0.49
N GLN A 151 3.65 8.42 0.22
CA GLN A 151 4.94 7.75 0.02
C GLN A 151 5.39 6.97 1.26
N ILE A 152 5.12 7.49 2.46
CA ILE A 152 5.39 6.80 3.73
C ILE A 152 4.66 5.44 3.84
N GLY A 153 3.55 5.27 3.10
CA GLY A 153 2.81 4.01 3.02
C GLY A 153 3.39 2.97 2.06
N LYS A 154 4.46 3.30 1.34
CA LYS A 154 5.17 2.39 0.42
C LYS A 154 6.54 2.06 0.99
N ILE A 155 6.60 1.10 1.89
CA ILE A 155 7.80 0.73 2.63
C ILE A 155 8.58 -0.28 1.81
N PHE A 156 9.74 0.13 1.29
CA PHE A 156 10.55 -0.69 0.40
C PHE A 156 11.46 -1.64 1.17
N LEU A 157 11.45 -2.92 0.79
CA LEU A 157 12.44 -3.92 1.18
C LEU A 157 13.53 -4.03 0.10
N VAL A 158 13.13 -3.81 -1.18
CA VAL A 158 14.04 -3.70 -2.33
C VAL A 158 13.60 -2.50 -3.16
N ARG A 159 14.52 -1.59 -3.47
CA ARG A 159 14.29 -0.41 -4.30
C ARG A 159 15.33 -0.35 -5.41
N GLN A 160 14.91 -0.39 -6.68
CA GLN A 160 15.80 -0.34 -7.84
C GLN A 160 16.97 -1.35 -7.73
N GLN A 161 16.65 -2.61 -7.40
CA GLN A 161 17.60 -3.70 -7.16
C GLN A 161 18.56 -3.49 -5.97
N GLN A 162 18.30 -2.53 -5.10
CA GLN A 162 19.03 -2.32 -3.87
C GLN A 162 18.20 -2.81 -2.68
N ILE A 163 18.80 -3.67 -1.86
CA ILE A 163 18.15 -4.18 -0.65
C ILE A 163 18.24 -3.10 0.43
N GLU A 164 17.09 -2.69 0.95
CA GLU A 164 17.06 -1.74 2.06
C GLU A 164 17.46 -2.42 3.38
N PRO A 165 18.19 -1.72 4.25
CA PRO A 165 18.53 -2.24 5.58
C PRO A 165 17.27 -2.61 6.36
N LYS A 166 17.28 -3.78 7.01
CA LYS A 166 16.13 -4.30 7.77
C LYS A 166 15.66 -3.33 8.84
N GLU A 167 16.60 -2.73 9.55
CA GLU A 167 16.34 -1.76 10.63
C GLU A 167 15.60 -0.53 10.10
N LYS A 168 15.95 -0.06 8.90
CA LYS A 168 15.26 1.04 8.21
C LYS A 168 13.82 0.65 7.89
N VAL A 169 13.61 -0.54 7.31
CA VAL A 169 12.25 -1.04 6.97
C VAL A 169 11.36 -1.10 8.21
N LEU A 170 11.89 -1.65 9.32
CA LEU A 170 11.17 -1.73 10.59
C LEU A 170 10.85 -0.34 11.17
N ALA A 171 11.80 0.59 11.08
CA ALA A 171 11.60 1.96 11.53
C ALA A 171 10.54 2.68 10.68
N GLU A 172 10.59 2.53 9.35
CA GLU A 172 9.56 3.07 8.45
C GLU A 172 8.17 2.49 8.75
N TRP A 173 8.06 1.19 8.99
CA TRP A 173 6.80 0.57 9.41
C TRP A 173 6.27 1.17 10.71
N LYS A 174 7.13 1.27 11.73
CA LYS A 174 6.77 1.82 13.03
C LYS A 174 6.23 3.25 12.94
N LYS A 175 6.80 4.07 12.07
CA LYS A 175 6.31 5.46 11.81
C LYS A 175 4.87 5.51 11.29
N THR A 176 4.34 4.44 10.73
CA THR A 176 2.97 4.40 10.18
C THR A 176 1.91 3.92 11.16
N LEU A 177 2.31 3.37 12.32
CA LEU A 177 1.40 2.69 13.24
C LEU A 177 0.33 3.62 13.85
N PHE A 178 0.56 4.92 13.90
CA PHE A 178 -0.43 5.88 14.37
C PHE A 178 -1.74 5.85 13.56
N LEU A 179 -1.67 5.52 12.25
CA LEU A 179 -2.85 5.35 11.40
C LEU A 179 -3.69 4.12 11.81
N ARG A 180 -3.10 3.14 12.48
CA ARG A 180 -3.81 1.97 13.01
C ARG A 180 -4.69 2.31 14.21
N GLU A 181 -4.32 3.36 14.95
CA GLU A 181 -5.10 3.85 16.09
C GLU A 181 -6.38 4.57 15.66
N GLU A 182 -6.39 5.13 14.45
CA GLU A 182 -7.59 5.75 13.87
C GLU A 182 -8.55 4.66 13.37
N LYS A 183 -9.58 4.39 14.16
CA LYS A 183 -10.56 3.33 13.88
C LYS A 183 -11.56 3.74 12.80
N GLU A 184 -11.92 5.04 12.77
CA GLU A 184 -12.87 5.56 11.81
C GLU A 184 -12.23 5.67 10.42
N ILE A 185 -12.77 4.92 9.46
CA ILE A 185 -12.24 4.86 8.09
C ILE A 185 -12.27 6.23 7.43
N SER A 186 -13.34 6.99 7.63
CA SER A 186 -13.50 8.36 7.09
C SER A 186 -12.47 9.34 7.66
N ALA A 187 -12.17 9.27 8.96
CA ALA A 187 -11.15 10.08 9.60
C ALA A 187 -9.75 9.71 9.09
N ARG A 188 -9.49 8.41 8.92
CA ARG A 188 -8.24 7.91 8.31
C ARG A 188 -8.10 8.37 6.86
N GLY A 189 -9.18 8.36 6.06
CA GLY A 189 -9.20 8.91 4.71
C GLY A 189 -8.77 10.38 4.67
N TRP A 190 -9.28 11.21 5.57
CA TRP A 190 -8.88 12.61 5.71
C TRP A 190 -7.39 12.77 6.02
N LEU A 191 -6.84 11.98 6.96
CA LEU A 191 -5.41 11.99 7.28
C LEU A 191 -4.56 11.69 6.05
N LEU A 192 -4.90 10.63 5.32
CA LEU A 192 -4.18 10.21 4.13
C LEU A 192 -4.23 11.28 3.02
N ASP A 193 -5.38 11.93 2.82
CA ASP A 193 -5.52 12.98 1.81
C ASP A 193 -4.72 14.23 2.19
N VAL A 194 -4.71 14.66 3.47
CA VAL A 194 -3.87 15.78 3.92
C VAL A 194 -2.39 15.43 3.83
N MET A 195 -1.98 14.21 4.18
CA MET A 195 -0.59 13.75 3.98
C MET A 195 -0.16 13.84 2.51
N ARG A 196 -1.03 13.44 1.58
CA ARG A 196 -0.78 13.59 0.14
C ARG A 196 -0.68 15.04 -0.30
N CYS A 197 -1.49 15.94 0.25
CA CYS A 197 -1.38 17.39 -0.02
C CYS A 197 -0.01 17.91 0.44
N VAL A 198 0.44 17.53 1.63
CA VAL A 198 1.77 17.90 2.15
C VAL A 198 2.89 17.36 1.23
N GLU A 199 2.79 16.10 0.79
CA GLU A 199 3.76 15.53 -0.17
C GLU A 199 3.78 16.27 -1.51
N LYS A 200 2.61 16.72 -2.01
CA LYS A 200 2.50 17.49 -3.27
C LYS A 200 3.15 18.86 -3.19
N ILE A 201 3.24 19.47 -2.00
CA ILE A 201 3.98 20.73 -1.80
C ILE A 201 5.47 20.52 -2.17
N GLY A 202 6.01 19.32 -1.96
CA GLY A 202 7.38 18.95 -2.34
C GLY A 202 8.48 19.66 -1.55
N LYS A 203 8.13 20.27 -0.41
CA LYS A 203 9.05 20.97 0.49
C LYS A 203 9.05 20.29 1.84
N ARG A 204 10.22 20.24 2.50
CA ARG A 204 10.33 19.75 3.87
C ARG A 204 9.67 20.71 4.86
N GLU A 205 9.81 22.02 4.63
CA GLU A 205 9.17 23.08 5.41
C GLU A 205 8.09 23.76 4.57
N PHE A 206 6.92 24.00 5.15
CA PHE A 206 5.79 24.63 4.48
C PHE A 206 4.92 25.42 5.46
N ALA A 207 4.13 26.35 4.92
CA ALA A 207 3.20 27.15 5.69
C ALA A 207 1.75 26.66 5.50
N LEU A 208 0.87 26.98 6.44
CA LEU A 208 -0.55 26.65 6.36
C LEU A 208 -1.23 27.08 5.04
N PRO A 209 -0.95 28.30 4.48
CA PRO A 209 -1.47 28.68 3.18
C PRO A 209 -1.09 27.73 2.04
N ASP A 210 0.10 27.10 2.08
CA ASP A 210 0.54 26.14 1.05
C ASP A 210 -0.38 24.91 1.01
N VAL A 211 -0.92 24.49 2.18
CA VAL A 211 -1.88 23.38 2.26
C VAL A 211 -3.28 23.83 1.83
N TYR A 212 -3.67 25.07 2.08
CA TYR A 212 -4.98 25.60 1.68
C TYR A 212 -5.18 25.68 0.16
N VAL A 213 -4.10 25.66 -0.63
CA VAL A 213 -4.18 25.56 -2.10
C VAL A 213 -4.97 24.32 -2.52
N PHE A 214 -4.97 23.26 -1.71
CA PHE A 214 -5.69 22.01 -1.97
C PHE A 214 -7.15 22.00 -1.48
N GLU A 215 -7.69 23.14 -0.99
CA GLU A 215 -9.07 23.22 -0.48
C GLU A 215 -10.08 22.68 -1.48
N ARG A 216 -9.97 23.10 -2.77
CA ARG A 216 -10.88 22.66 -3.83
C ARG A 216 -10.75 21.15 -4.12
N GLU A 217 -9.53 20.61 -4.12
CA GLU A 217 -9.31 19.18 -4.32
C GLU A 217 -9.97 18.38 -3.19
N LEU A 218 -9.73 18.79 -1.94
CA LEU A 218 -10.29 18.14 -0.75
C LEU A 218 -11.80 18.27 -0.66
N SER A 219 -12.39 19.39 -1.09
CA SER A 219 -13.85 19.56 -1.10
C SER A 219 -14.56 18.61 -2.06
N VAL A 220 -13.93 18.27 -3.19
CA VAL A 220 -14.45 17.30 -4.15
C VAL A 220 -14.35 15.86 -3.61
N LEU A 221 -13.30 15.55 -2.83
CA LEU A 221 -13.13 14.23 -2.23
C LEU A 221 -14.06 14.02 -1.01
N HIS A 222 -14.41 15.10 -0.32
CA HIS A 222 -15.18 15.07 0.94
C HIS A 222 -16.43 15.96 0.86
N LEU A 223 -17.34 15.64 -0.05
CA LEU A 223 -18.54 16.43 -0.38
C LEU A 223 -19.44 16.78 0.81
N GLY A 224 -19.42 15.97 1.87
CA GLY A 224 -20.20 16.22 3.09
C GLY A 224 -19.61 17.28 4.02
N ASN A 225 -18.37 17.75 3.79
CA ASN A 225 -17.70 18.71 4.67
C ASN A 225 -17.73 20.12 4.07
N LYS A 226 -18.34 21.05 4.80
CA LYS A 226 -18.42 22.48 4.41
C LYS A 226 -17.29 23.34 5.01
N HIS A 227 -16.45 22.78 5.89
CA HIS A 227 -15.40 23.47 6.64
C HIS A 227 -14.01 22.89 6.34
N ILE A 228 -13.63 22.88 5.07
CA ILE A 228 -12.41 22.21 4.57
C ILE A 228 -11.14 22.77 5.25
N LYS A 229 -11.00 24.09 5.34
CA LYS A 229 -9.83 24.74 5.99
C LYS A 229 -9.68 24.37 7.46
N ASP A 230 -10.80 24.32 8.19
CA ASP A 230 -10.79 23.92 9.60
C ASP A 230 -10.41 22.43 9.73
N LYS A 231 -10.93 21.61 8.82
CA LYS A 231 -10.58 20.19 8.77
C LYS A 231 -9.09 19.97 8.42
N ILE A 232 -8.53 20.73 7.48
CA ILE A 232 -7.09 20.71 7.19
C ILE A 232 -6.29 21.03 8.46
N ARG A 233 -6.62 22.11 9.18
CA ARG A 233 -5.93 22.47 10.43
C ARG A 233 -6.02 21.37 11.46
N GLN A 234 -7.20 20.77 11.64
CA GLN A 234 -7.40 19.64 12.55
C GLN A 234 -6.48 18.46 12.18
N GLN A 235 -6.42 18.10 10.89
CA GLN A 235 -5.57 16.99 10.46
C GLN A 235 -4.07 17.29 10.64
N LEU A 236 -3.62 18.51 10.37
CA LEU A 236 -2.24 18.92 10.60
C LEU A 236 -1.87 18.85 12.10
N GLN A 237 -2.82 19.17 13.00
CA GLN A 237 -2.61 18.98 14.44
C GLN A 237 -2.45 17.51 14.79
N VAL A 238 -3.33 16.63 14.28
CA VAL A 238 -3.22 15.19 14.50
C VAL A 238 -1.88 14.66 13.98
N LEU A 239 -1.47 15.04 12.77
CA LEU A 239 -0.20 14.63 12.18
C LEU A 239 1.01 15.09 13.01
N ARG A 240 0.95 16.30 13.60
CA ARG A 240 1.95 16.78 14.54
C ARG A 240 1.97 15.95 15.82
N ASP A 241 0.82 15.75 16.44
CA ASP A 241 0.71 15.01 17.71
C ASP A 241 1.16 13.55 17.58
N LYS A 242 1.12 13.01 16.35
CA LYS A 242 1.62 11.68 15.99
C LYS A 242 3.07 11.68 15.48
N GLY A 243 3.74 12.82 15.49
CA GLY A 243 5.16 12.93 15.12
C GLY A 243 5.46 12.81 13.61
N TYR A 244 4.44 12.96 12.75
CA TYR A 244 4.63 13.04 11.29
C TYR A 244 5.09 14.43 10.86
N LEU A 245 4.66 15.45 11.60
CA LEU A 245 5.01 16.85 11.43
C LEU A 245 5.51 17.47 12.74
N GLU A 246 6.30 18.53 12.62
CA GLU A 246 6.66 19.43 13.72
C GLU A 246 6.17 20.84 13.42
N PHE A 247 5.79 21.59 14.46
CA PHE A 247 5.55 23.04 14.38
C PHE A 247 6.87 23.77 14.59
N THR A 248 7.31 24.52 13.59
CA THR A 248 8.50 25.37 13.72
C THR A 248 8.16 26.74 14.28
N LYS A 249 7.02 27.30 13.88
CA LYS A 249 6.41 28.53 14.40
C LYS A 249 4.92 28.55 14.03
N ARG A 250 4.17 29.56 14.53
CA ARG A 250 2.74 29.69 14.25
C ARG A 250 2.44 29.59 12.75
N GLY A 251 1.67 28.57 12.35
CA GLY A 251 1.26 28.32 10.97
C GLY A 251 2.35 27.78 10.05
N ASN A 252 3.51 27.34 10.58
CA ASN A 252 4.58 26.71 9.81
C ASN A 252 4.89 25.33 10.35
N TYR A 253 5.18 24.42 9.44
CA TYR A 253 5.32 22.99 9.69
C TYR A 253 6.59 22.46 9.01
N GLN A 254 7.13 21.38 9.56
CA GLN A 254 8.25 20.64 9.00
C GLN A 254 7.95 19.14 9.04
N LEU A 255 8.30 18.40 7.96
CA LEU A 255 8.30 16.94 7.93
C LEU A 255 9.44 16.39 8.80
N THR A 256 9.13 15.41 9.67
CA THR A 256 10.10 14.73 10.56
C THR A 256 10.97 13.71 9.84
#